data_e9f352f5ae061e6e2aee8d25a1e362ac
#
_entry.id   e9f352f5ae061e6e2aee8d25a1e362ac
#
_cell.length_a   1.000
_cell.length_b   1.000
_cell.length_c   1.000
_cell.angle_alpha   90.00
_cell.angle_beta   90.00
_cell.angle_gamma   90.00
#
_symmetry.space_group_name_H-M   'P 1'
#
loop_
_entity.id
_entity.type
_entity.pdbx_description
1 polymer ?
#
loop_
_entity_poly.entity_id
_entity_poly.type
_entity_poly.pdbx_seq_one_letter_code
_entity_poly.pdbx_strand_id
1 'polypeptide(L)'
;MAQERQLTISNPAIGGSGYLTLATMQADAAICGGFHSAIHQCRGLAQAGGPLCVDVVIRENEVVGAVPHFVDYVNGFELTEAWRAVSSVKDFQESFPRGLTVVADFFVEKPILVTASRRGPRYLTREEFVKKFEELIQKGCDLRLINYDFGKHNFPTILKGPFSFGVIVADLHLRRDDRFIALSKEAAMEGILINVPTKKSSVADEERRKFNRYVFERGYEARESFADSGDERMIFV
;
A
#
# COMPACT_ATOMS: atom_id res chain seq x y z
N MET A 1 6.33 -13.93 -27.50
CA MET A 1 5.76 -12.62 -27.16
C MET A 1 6.31 -12.24 -25.81
N ALA A 2 6.88 -11.04 -25.67
CA ALA A 2 7.30 -10.54 -24.36
C ALA A 2 6.06 -10.44 -23.45
N GLN A 3 6.16 -10.89 -22.21
CA GLN A 3 5.07 -10.78 -21.25
C GLN A 3 4.88 -9.29 -20.94
N GLU A 4 3.66 -8.79 -21.05
CA GLU A 4 3.32 -7.40 -20.72
C GLU A 4 3.59 -7.16 -19.23
N ARG A 5 4.36 -6.10 -18.92
CA ARG A 5 4.60 -5.71 -17.56
C ARG A 5 3.35 -5.04 -16.97
N GLN A 6 3.03 -5.42 -15.77
CA GLN A 6 1.96 -4.79 -15.00
C GLN A 6 2.34 -4.70 -13.51
N LEU A 7 1.66 -3.82 -12.80
CA LEU A 7 1.72 -3.70 -11.36
C LEU A 7 0.30 -3.51 -10.84
N THR A 8 -0.10 -4.29 -9.85
CA THR A 8 -1.38 -4.13 -9.16
C THR A 8 -1.14 -3.91 -7.68
N ILE A 9 -1.60 -2.76 -7.18
CA ILE A 9 -1.52 -2.38 -5.77
C ILE A 9 -2.93 -2.40 -5.19
N SER A 10 -3.18 -3.26 -4.22
CA SER A 10 -4.41 -3.30 -3.44
C SER A 10 -4.24 -2.49 -2.17
N ASN A 11 -5.13 -1.56 -1.91
CA ASN A 11 -5.12 -0.66 -0.75
C ASN A 11 -6.32 -0.98 0.16
N PRO A 12 -6.23 -2.05 0.99
CA PRO A 12 -7.24 -2.33 2.00
C PRO A 12 -7.11 -1.35 3.16
N ALA A 13 -8.23 -0.80 3.59
CA ALA A 13 -8.25 0.20 4.66
C ALA A 13 -9.64 0.29 5.33
N ILE A 14 -9.68 1.00 6.43
CA ILE A 14 -10.92 1.40 7.09
C ILE A 14 -11.43 2.72 6.49
N GLY A 15 -12.72 2.84 6.28
CA GLY A 15 -13.34 4.03 5.73
C GLY A 15 -12.97 5.31 6.49
N GLY A 16 -12.53 6.34 5.76
CA GLY A 16 -12.06 7.61 6.31
C GLY A 16 -10.55 7.73 6.45
N SER A 17 -9.76 6.69 6.17
CA SER A 17 -8.29 6.70 6.32
C SER A 17 -7.51 7.34 5.16
N GLY A 18 -8.18 7.86 4.14
CA GLY A 18 -7.52 8.54 2.99
C GLY A 18 -7.05 7.59 1.87
N TYR A 19 -7.43 6.32 1.92
CA TYR A 19 -7.04 5.30 0.94
C TYR A 19 -7.41 5.64 -0.52
N LEU A 20 -8.54 6.33 -0.73
CA LEU A 20 -8.95 6.74 -2.07
C LEU A 20 -8.01 7.80 -2.65
N THR A 21 -7.61 8.77 -1.84
CA THR A 21 -6.61 9.78 -2.21
C THR A 21 -5.27 9.10 -2.56
N LEU A 22 -4.85 8.12 -1.78
CA LEU A 22 -3.64 7.35 -2.07
C LEU A 22 -3.75 6.61 -3.40
N ALA A 23 -4.87 5.92 -3.66
CA ALA A 23 -5.07 5.22 -4.93
C ALA A 23 -5.03 6.19 -6.13
N THR A 24 -5.58 7.41 -5.97
CA THR A 24 -5.48 8.45 -6.99
C THR A 24 -4.03 8.91 -7.18
N MET A 25 -3.27 9.11 -6.10
CA MET A 25 -1.83 9.43 -6.17
C MET A 25 -1.04 8.36 -6.93
N GLN A 26 -1.32 7.08 -6.68
CA GLN A 26 -0.68 5.95 -7.36
C GLN A 26 -1.04 5.89 -8.85
N ALA A 27 -2.30 6.14 -9.18
CA ALA A 27 -2.77 6.17 -10.57
C ALA A 27 -2.15 7.33 -11.36
N ASP A 28 -2.12 8.52 -10.77
CA ASP A 28 -1.51 9.70 -11.40
C ASP A 28 0.01 9.54 -11.52
N ALA A 29 0.66 8.91 -10.55
CA ALA A 29 2.08 8.55 -10.65
C ALA A 29 2.36 7.62 -11.85
N ALA A 30 1.47 6.66 -12.12
CA ALA A 30 1.60 5.81 -13.28
C ALA A 30 1.47 6.61 -14.59
N ILE A 31 0.50 7.52 -14.67
CA ILE A 31 0.31 8.41 -15.83
C ILE A 31 1.53 9.31 -16.02
N CYS A 32 2.07 9.92 -14.97
CA CYS A 32 3.30 10.71 -15.02
C CYS A 32 4.51 9.88 -15.46
N GLY A 33 4.53 8.59 -15.16
CA GLY A 33 5.56 7.63 -15.60
C GLY A 33 5.37 7.13 -17.03
N GLY A 34 4.34 7.58 -17.75
CA GLY A 34 4.04 7.15 -19.13
C GLY A 34 3.31 5.81 -19.21
N PHE A 35 2.69 5.35 -18.13
CA PHE A 35 1.90 4.13 -18.06
C PHE A 35 0.41 4.43 -18.07
N HIS A 36 -0.39 3.40 -18.32
CA HIS A 36 -1.83 3.45 -18.16
C HIS A 36 -2.24 2.95 -16.78
N SER A 37 -3.27 3.55 -16.19
CA SER A 37 -3.76 3.13 -14.89
C SER A 37 -5.28 3.11 -14.82
N ALA A 38 -5.81 2.22 -13.97
CA ALA A 38 -7.22 2.18 -13.63
C ALA A 38 -7.40 1.91 -12.14
N ILE A 39 -8.45 2.51 -11.56
CA ILE A 39 -8.80 2.35 -10.14
C ILE A 39 -10.08 1.53 -10.05
N HIS A 40 -10.02 0.42 -9.34
CA HIS A 40 -11.15 -0.42 -8.99
C HIS A 40 -11.49 -0.26 -7.51
N GLN A 41 -12.75 0.08 -7.20
CA GLN A 41 -13.19 0.31 -5.83
C GLN A 41 -14.17 -0.77 -5.39
N CYS A 42 -13.80 -1.56 -4.39
CA CYS A 42 -14.71 -2.45 -3.67
C CYS A 42 -15.21 -1.70 -2.44
N ARG A 43 -16.44 -1.18 -2.50
CA ARG A 43 -17.06 -0.46 -1.38
C ARG A 43 -17.97 -1.39 -0.61
N GLY A 44 -17.78 -1.42 0.72
CA GLY A 44 -18.81 -1.95 1.63
C GLY A 44 -19.98 -0.96 1.80
N LEU A 45 -21.06 -1.41 2.42
CA LEU A 45 -22.25 -0.57 2.68
C LEU A 45 -22.01 0.50 3.76
N ALA A 46 -20.94 0.39 4.55
CA ALA A 46 -20.62 1.33 5.62
C ALA A 46 -19.80 2.51 5.07
N GLN A 47 -20.32 3.73 5.20
CA GLN A 47 -19.65 4.95 4.78
C GLN A 47 -18.45 5.34 5.68
N ALA A 48 -18.45 4.92 6.95
CA ALA A 48 -17.37 5.18 7.89
C ALA A 48 -17.12 3.94 8.76
N GLY A 49 -15.84 3.65 9.04
CA GLY A 49 -15.42 2.57 9.93
C GLY A 49 -15.62 1.14 9.41
N GLY A 50 -16.10 0.95 8.17
CA GLY A 50 -16.18 -0.34 7.50
C GLY A 50 -14.94 -0.67 6.66
N PRO A 51 -14.69 -1.97 6.41
CA PRO A 51 -13.59 -2.38 5.55
C PRO A 51 -13.85 -1.98 4.10
N LEU A 52 -12.83 -1.47 3.45
CA LEU A 52 -12.85 -1.01 2.09
C LEU A 52 -11.57 -1.48 1.39
N CYS A 53 -11.63 -1.65 0.08
CA CYS A 53 -10.45 -1.92 -0.73
C CYS A 53 -10.49 -1.09 -2.00
N VAL A 54 -9.35 -0.55 -2.39
CA VAL A 54 -9.17 0.12 -3.67
C VAL A 54 -7.94 -0.44 -4.34
N ASP A 55 -8.14 -1.03 -5.51
CA ASP A 55 -7.06 -1.58 -6.30
C ASP A 55 -6.68 -0.59 -7.39
N VAL A 56 -5.37 -0.43 -7.60
CA VAL A 56 -4.79 0.34 -8.70
C VAL A 56 -4.07 -0.62 -9.61
N VAL A 57 -4.53 -0.70 -10.85
CA VAL A 57 -3.93 -1.52 -11.91
C VAL A 57 -3.12 -0.61 -12.82
N ILE A 58 -1.85 -0.91 -13.01
CA ILE A 58 -0.91 -0.15 -13.83
C ILE A 58 -0.38 -1.08 -14.93
N ARG A 59 -0.41 -0.62 -16.19
CA ARG A 59 0.04 -1.40 -17.36
C ARG A 59 0.80 -0.55 -18.35
N GLU A 60 1.62 -1.20 -19.18
CA GLU A 60 2.30 -0.54 -20.32
C GLU A 60 1.31 -0.16 -21.41
N ASN A 61 0.28 -0.98 -21.64
CA ASN A 61 -0.75 -0.76 -22.62
C ASN A 61 -2.08 -0.37 -21.97
N GLU A 62 -3.04 0.08 -22.78
CA GLU A 62 -4.33 0.56 -22.32
C GLU A 62 -5.04 -0.44 -21.39
N VAL A 63 -5.57 0.07 -20.28
CA VAL A 63 -6.31 -0.72 -19.31
C VAL A 63 -7.80 -0.65 -19.63
N VAL A 64 -8.31 -1.68 -20.26
CA VAL A 64 -9.74 -1.83 -20.52
C VAL A 64 -10.33 -2.78 -19.47
N GLY A 65 -11.35 -2.32 -18.71
CA GLY A 65 -12.05 -3.16 -17.74
C GLY A 65 -11.20 -3.54 -16.52
N ALA A 66 -11.01 -2.60 -15.65
CA ALA A 66 -10.04 -2.57 -14.54
C ALA A 66 -10.31 -3.53 -13.37
N VAL A 67 -10.81 -4.72 -13.57
CA VAL A 67 -10.83 -5.72 -12.49
C VAL A 67 -9.45 -6.38 -12.43
N PRO A 68 -8.71 -6.23 -11.32
CA PRO A 68 -7.41 -6.87 -11.20
C PRO A 68 -7.57 -8.39 -11.18
N HIS A 69 -6.83 -9.09 -12.03
CA HIS A 69 -6.76 -10.55 -11.97
C HIS A 69 -5.81 -11.02 -10.88
N PHE A 70 -4.78 -10.22 -10.58
CA PHE A 70 -3.75 -10.53 -9.60
C PHE A 70 -3.41 -9.27 -8.82
N VAL A 71 -2.99 -9.46 -7.57
CA VAL A 71 -2.46 -8.41 -6.71
C VAL A 71 -0.97 -8.69 -6.46
N ASP A 72 -0.14 -7.68 -6.63
CA ASP A 72 1.31 -7.77 -6.42
C ASP A 72 1.73 -7.16 -5.09
N TYR A 73 1.06 -6.07 -4.72
CA TYR A 73 1.26 -5.37 -3.44
C TYR A 73 -0.07 -5.20 -2.71
N VAL A 74 -0.08 -5.56 -1.45
CA VAL A 74 -1.11 -5.14 -0.49
C VAL A 74 -0.52 -4.00 0.35
N ASN A 75 -1.07 -2.82 0.21
CA ASN A 75 -0.71 -1.64 0.98
C ASN A 75 -1.72 -1.41 2.10
N GLY A 76 -1.52 -2.07 3.22
CA GLY A 76 -2.37 -1.91 4.39
C GLY A 76 -1.94 -0.70 5.23
N PHE A 77 -2.89 0.19 5.53
CA PHE A 77 -2.62 1.30 6.46
C PHE A 77 -2.43 0.83 7.90
N GLU A 78 -2.73 -0.43 8.14
CA GLU A 78 -2.52 -1.10 9.41
C GLU A 78 -2.59 -2.63 9.23
N LEU A 79 -2.09 -3.39 10.22
CA LEU A 79 -1.91 -4.84 10.09
C LEU A 79 -3.20 -5.62 9.94
N THR A 80 -4.32 -5.17 10.51
CA THR A 80 -5.60 -5.88 10.44
C THR A 80 -6.16 -5.97 9.04
N GLU A 81 -6.17 -4.82 8.33
CA GLU A 81 -6.70 -4.78 6.96
C GLU A 81 -5.74 -5.46 5.98
N ALA A 82 -4.43 -5.34 6.20
CA ALA A 82 -3.43 -6.10 5.46
C ALA A 82 -3.65 -7.61 5.63
N TRP A 83 -3.82 -8.08 6.87
CA TRP A 83 -4.11 -9.49 7.15
C TRP A 83 -5.43 -9.94 6.53
N ARG A 84 -6.48 -9.11 6.61
CA ARG A 84 -7.78 -9.43 6.01
C ARG A 84 -7.67 -9.68 4.51
N ALA A 85 -6.96 -8.83 3.78
CA ALA A 85 -6.75 -8.99 2.35
C ALA A 85 -6.05 -10.31 2.01
N VAL A 86 -5.05 -10.71 2.81
CA VAL A 86 -4.28 -11.94 2.60
C VAL A 86 -5.06 -13.19 3.05
N SER A 87 -5.77 -13.11 4.18
CA SER A 87 -6.46 -14.27 4.77
C SER A 87 -7.81 -14.58 4.12
N SER A 88 -8.35 -13.68 3.31
CA SER A 88 -9.65 -13.86 2.65
C SER A 88 -9.60 -14.76 1.41
N VAL A 89 -8.40 -15.08 0.91
CA VAL A 89 -8.23 -15.91 -0.28
C VAL A 89 -8.27 -17.39 0.08
N LYS A 90 -8.88 -18.20 -0.80
CA LYS A 90 -8.97 -19.65 -0.59
C LYS A 90 -7.68 -20.38 -0.91
N ASP A 91 -7.04 -19.97 -2.00
CA ASP A 91 -5.77 -20.50 -2.45
C ASP A 91 -4.80 -19.35 -2.66
N PHE A 92 -3.69 -19.39 -1.94
CA PHE A 92 -2.69 -18.32 -1.98
C PHE A 92 -1.99 -18.27 -3.34
N GLN A 93 -1.60 -19.44 -3.87
CA GLN A 93 -0.85 -19.51 -5.11
C GLN A 93 -1.69 -19.09 -6.33
N GLU A 94 -2.98 -19.49 -6.35
CA GLU A 94 -3.90 -19.03 -7.41
C GLU A 94 -4.17 -17.53 -7.34
N SER A 95 -4.31 -16.98 -6.12
CA SER A 95 -4.62 -15.56 -5.91
C SER A 95 -3.42 -14.65 -6.12
N PHE A 96 -2.21 -15.15 -5.86
CA PHE A 96 -0.96 -14.39 -5.93
C PHE A 96 0.11 -15.18 -6.72
N PRO A 97 -0.12 -15.44 -8.01
CA PRO A 97 0.74 -16.33 -8.82
C PRO A 97 2.16 -15.76 -9.06
N ARG A 98 2.36 -14.47 -8.81
CA ARG A 98 3.66 -13.79 -8.93
C ARG A 98 4.32 -13.51 -7.58
N GLY A 99 3.78 -14.11 -6.51
CA GLY A 99 4.10 -13.75 -5.13
C GLY A 99 3.39 -12.47 -4.70
N LEU A 100 3.42 -12.19 -3.40
CA LEU A 100 2.76 -11.03 -2.80
C LEU A 100 3.73 -10.28 -1.90
N THR A 101 3.79 -8.96 -2.04
CA THR A 101 4.42 -8.09 -1.04
C THR A 101 3.35 -7.35 -0.25
N VAL A 102 3.37 -7.50 1.06
CA VAL A 102 2.51 -6.77 2.00
C VAL A 102 3.32 -5.63 2.61
N VAL A 103 2.85 -4.41 2.45
CA VAL A 103 3.41 -3.21 3.08
C VAL A 103 2.38 -2.74 4.09
N ALA A 104 2.72 -2.73 5.37
CA ALA A 104 1.78 -2.37 6.44
C ALA A 104 2.46 -1.60 7.57
N ASP A 105 1.72 -0.65 8.16
CA ASP A 105 2.13 0.01 9.39
C ASP A 105 2.07 -0.97 10.58
N PHE A 106 2.92 -0.75 11.56
CA PHE A 106 2.92 -1.47 12.82
C PHE A 106 1.63 -1.32 13.62
N PHE A 107 0.87 -0.31 13.30
CA PHE A 107 -0.36 0.00 14.01
C PHE A 107 -1.44 -1.07 13.78
N VAL A 108 -2.18 -1.40 14.83
CA VAL A 108 -3.35 -2.28 14.78
C VAL A 108 -4.57 -1.46 15.15
N GLU A 109 -5.37 -1.10 14.16
CA GLU A 109 -6.60 -0.37 14.39
C GLU A 109 -7.75 -1.32 14.71
N LYS A 110 -8.40 -1.06 15.85
CA LYS A 110 -9.58 -1.84 16.23
C LYS A 110 -10.83 -1.20 15.64
N PRO A 111 -11.63 -1.95 14.87
CA PRO A 111 -12.90 -1.43 14.39
C PRO A 111 -13.78 -0.87 15.52
N ILE A 112 -14.53 0.20 15.24
CA ILE A 112 -15.37 0.88 16.24
C ILE A 112 -16.34 -0.10 16.93
N LEU A 113 -16.88 -1.07 16.19
CA LEU A 113 -17.77 -2.09 16.75
C LEU A 113 -17.07 -2.96 17.81
N VAL A 114 -15.77 -3.20 17.67
CA VAL A 114 -14.97 -3.96 18.64
C VAL A 114 -14.68 -3.10 19.88
N THR A 115 -14.35 -1.83 19.68
CA THR A 115 -14.06 -0.90 20.78
C THR A 115 -15.31 -0.51 21.57
N ALA A 116 -16.46 -0.45 20.92
CA ALA A 116 -17.74 -0.15 21.55
C ALA A 116 -18.32 -1.32 22.37
N SER A 117 -17.88 -2.55 22.13
CA SER A 117 -18.36 -3.74 22.84
C SER A 117 -17.48 -4.06 24.05
N ARG A 118 -18.05 -3.96 25.26
CA ARG A 118 -17.37 -4.40 26.50
C ARG A 118 -17.09 -5.92 26.56
N ARG A 119 -17.74 -6.71 25.72
CA ARG A 119 -17.62 -8.18 25.62
C ARG A 119 -17.25 -8.63 24.23
N GLY A 120 -16.67 -7.73 23.40
CA GLY A 120 -16.23 -8.05 22.05
C GLY A 120 -15.14 -9.15 22.06
N PRO A 121 -14.97 -9.89 20.96
CA PRO A 121 -13.92 -10.89 20.83
C PRO A 121 -12.56 -10.22 21.06
N ARG A 122 -11.64 -11.01 21.63
CA ARG A 122 -10.23 -10.56 21.76
C ARG A 122 -9.71 -10.20 20.37
N TYR A 123 -9.18 -9.01 20.24
CA TYR A 123 -8.52 -8.58 19.02
C TYR A 123 -7.06 -9.00 19.05
N LEU A 124 -6.51 -9.38 17.90
CA LEU A 124 -5.14 -9.81 17.82
C LEU A 124 -4.18 -8.64 18.11
N THR A 125 -3.08 -8.95 18.77
CA THR A 125 -1.99 -7.99 18.95
C THR A 125 -1.17 -7.89 17.66
N ARG A 126 -0.28 -6.89 17.60
CA ARG A 126 0.69 -6.76 16.53
C ARG A 126 1.52 -8.03 16.33
N GLU A 127 2.07 -8.54 17.42
CA GLU A 127 2.93 -9.73 17.41
C GLU A 127 2.17 -10.96 16.90
N GLU A 128 0.89 -11.09 17.27
CA GLU A 128 0.03 -12.16 16.77
C GLU A 128 -0.25 -12.03 15.26
N PHE A 129 -0.43 -10.81 14.71
CA PHE A 129 -0.55 -10.60 13.27
C PHE A 129 0.75 -10.93 12.54
N VAL A 130 1.90 -10.43 13.03
CA VAL A 130 3.21 -10.74 12.46
C VAL A 130 3.45 -12.24 12.41
N LYS A 131 3.17 -12.95 13.51
CA LYS A 131 3.28 -14.41 13.56
C LYS A 131 2.40 -15.11 12.52
N LYS A 132 1.22 -14.60 12.22
CA LYS A 132 0.36 -15.15 11.17
C LYS A 132 0.97 -15.01 9.77
N PHE A 133 1.63 -13.92 9.48
CA PHE A 133 2.39 -13.76 8.23
C PHE A 133 3.59 -14.73 8.19
N GLU A 134 4.31 -14.89 9.28
CA GLU A 134 5.40 -15.89 9.41
C GLU A 134 4.89 -17.29 9.13
N GLU A 135 3.75 -17.68 9.68
CA GLU A 135 3.13 -18.99 9.46
C GLU A 135 2.81 -19.25 7.98
N LEU A 136 2.37 -18.22 7.23
CA LEU A 136 2.15 -18.34 5.78
C LEU A 136 3.47 -18.54 5.03
N ILE A 137 4.50 -17.79 5.37
CA ILE A 137 5.82 -17.92 4.78
C ILE A 137 6.39 -19.31 5.04
N GLN A 138 6.28 -19.82 6.27
CA GLN A 138 6.72 -21.17 6.65
C GLN A 138 5.97 -22.29 5.93
N LYS A 139 4.70 -22.06 5.56
CA LYS A 139 3.90 -22.97 4.73
C LYS A 139 4.26 -22.94 3.24
N GLY A 140 5.26 -22.17 2.85
CA GLY A 140 5.73 -22.06 1.48
C GLY A 140 4.99 -21.02 0.62
N CYS A 141 4.18 -20.15 1.21
CA CYS A 141 3.59 -19.02 0.47
C CYS A 141 4.70 -18.07 0.02
N ASP A 142 4.67 -17.65 -1.24
CA ASP A 142 5.58 -16.63 -1.76
C ASP A 142 5.10 -15.24 -1.32
N LEU A 143 5.36 -14.95 -0.05
CA LEU A 143 4.91 -13.77 0.67
C LEU A 143 6.12 -13.03 1.26
N ARG A 144 6.11 -11.70 1.11
CA ARG A 144 7.01 -10.76 1.79
C ARG A 144 6.19 -9.79 2.63
N LEU A 145 6.65 -9.50 3.84
CA LEU A 145 6.07 -8.48 4.72
C LEU A 145 7.08 -7.35 4.93
N ILE A 146 6.71 -6.15 4.53
CA ILE A 146 7.43 -4.92 4.88
C ILE A 146 6.58 -4.18 5.91
N ASN A 147 7.02 -4.22 7.16
CA ASN A 147 6.30 -3.63 8.27
C ASN A 147 7.03 -2.37 8.75
N TYR A 148 6.40 -1.21 8.57
CA TYR A 148 6.96 0.09 8.94
C TYR A 148 6.28 0.67 10.19
N ASP A 149 6.97 1.56 10.89
CA ASP A 149 6.45 2.25 12.07
C ASP A 149 6.27 3.76 11.78
N PHE A 150 5.10 4.10 11.24
CA PHE A 150 4.77 5.49 10.93
C PHE A 150 4.73 6.37 12.18
N GLY A 151 4.38 5.80 13.33
CA GLY A 151 4.30 6.53 14.61
C GLY A 151 5.64 7.11 15.07
N LYS A 152 6.76 6.49 14.69
CA LYS A 152 8.10 7.00 15.02
C LYS A 152 8.42 8.35 14.38
N HIS A 153 7.74 8.71 13.30
CA HIS A 153 8.03 9.92 12.54
C HIS A 153 7.24 11.15 13.01
N ASN A 154 6.28 10.99 13.94
CA ASN A 154 5.42 12.07 14.43
C ASN A 154 4.70 12.86 13.32
N PHE A 155 4.39 12.23 12.20
CA PHE A 155 3.63 12.84 11.12
C PHE A 155 2.12 12.74 11.38
N PRO A 156 1.31 13.71 10.88
CA PRO A 156 -0.14 13.56 10.87
C PRO A 156 -0.58 12.30 10.13
N THR A 157 -1.51 11.54 10.69
CA THR A 157 -1.97 10.24 10.15
C THR A 157 -2.43 10.32 8.69
N ILE A 158 -2.98 11.47 8.27
CA ILE A 158 -3.39 11.70 6.88
C ILE A 158 -2.25 11.55 5.86
N LEU A 159 -1.00 11.64 6.30
CA LEU A 159 0.20 11.52 5.45
C LEU A 159 0.75 10.09 5.40
N LYS A 160 0.09 9.13 6.03
CA LYS A 160 0.47 7.71 5.96
C LYS A 160 0.48 7.20 4.50
N GLY A 161 -0.43 7.68 3.67
CA GLY A 161 -0.49 7.35 2.25
C GLY A 161 0.79 7.67 1.47
N PRO A 162 1.25 8.93 1.43
CA PRO A 162 2.53 9.28 0.81
C PRO A 162 3.71 8.49 1.36
N PHE A 163 3.78 8.27 2.68
CA PHE A 163 4.85 7.49 3.30
C PHE A 163 4.86 6.04 2.78
N SER A 164 3.73 5.32 2.90
CA SER A 164 3.64 3.93 2.47
C SER A 164 3.88 3.77 0.97
N PHE A 165 3.49 4.75 0.16
CA PHE A 165 3.79 4.74 -1.26
C PHE A 165 5.29 4.90 -1.52
N GLY A 166 6.00 5.72 -0.75
CA GLY A 166 7.46 5.81 -0.78
C GLY A 166 8.12 4.47 -0.50
N VAL A 167 7.66 3.74 0.50
CA VAL A 167 8.13 2.37 0.82
C VAL A 167 7.93 1.42 -0.38
N ILE A 168 6.75 1.43 -1.02
CA ILE A 168 6.46 0.58 -2.18
C ILE A 168 7.38 0.89 -3.36
N VAL A 169 7.55 2.18 -3.70
CA VAL A 169 8.39 2.60 -4.82
C VAL A 169 9.85 2.20 -4.60
N ALA A 170 10.37 2.38 -3.38
CA ALA A 170 11.71 1.93 -3.03
C ALA A 170 11.85 0.40 -3.14
N ASP A 171 10.86 -0.37 -2.66
CA ASP A 171 10.90 -1.83 -2.77
C ASP A 171 10.89 -2.30 -4.22
N LEU A 172 10.10 -1.68 -5.10
CA LEU A 172 10.10 -1.97 -6.55
C LEU A 172 11.48 -1.75 -7.18
N HIS A 173 12.17 -0.67 -6.80
CA HIS A 173 13.52 -0.38 -7.29
C HIS A 173 14.56 -1.38 -6.78
N LEU A 174 14.45 -1.78 -5.52
CA LEU A 174 15.38 -2.74 -4.90
C LEU A 174 15.22 -4.16 -5.46
N ARG A 175 14.00 -4.57 -5.74
CA ARG A 175 13.71 -5.90 -6.29
C ARG A 175 14.27 -6.11 -7.70
N ARG A 176 14.28 -5.08 -8.52
CA ARG A 176 14.72 -5.14 -9.93
C ARG A 176 14.06 -6.27 -10.71
N ASP A 177 12.79 -6.51 -10.45
CA ASP A 177 12.03 -7.62 -11.02
C ASP A 177 11.31 -7.14 -12.29
N ASP A 178 11.77 -7.62 -13.44
CA ASP A 178 11.28 -7.21 -14.76
C ASP A 178 9.80 -7.54 -15.01
N ARG A 179 9.17 -8.36 -14.16
CA ARG A 179 7.75 -8.67 -14.24
C ARG A 179 6.86 -7.51 -13.83
N PHE A 180 7.39 -6.57 -13.04
CA PHE A 180 6.66 -5.43 -12.52
C PHE A 180 7.05 -4.14 -13.24
N ILE A 181 6.10 -3.21 -13.26
CA ILE A 181 6.38 -1.83 -13.62
C ILE A 181 7.04 -1.15 -12.42
N ALA A 182 8.26 -0.70 -12.57
CA ALA A 182 8.94 0.13 -11.58
C ALA A 182 8.61 1.60 -11.88
N LEU A 183 7.77 2.20 -11.04
CA LEU A 183 7.50 3.65 -11.10
C LEU A 183 8.77 4.40 -10.70
N SER A 184 9.18 5.41 -11.48
CA SER A 184 10.30 6.25 -11.05
C SER A 184 9.93 7.08 -9.81
N LYS A 185 10.94 7.44 -9.03
CA LYS A 185 10.76 8.28 -7.83
C LYS A 185 10.13 9.63 -8.19
N GLU A 186 10.52 10.19 -9.34
CA GLU A 186 10.03 11.46 -9.87
C GLU A 186 8.54 11.35 -10.26
N ALA A 187 8.16 10.30 -10.98
CA ALA A 187 6.77 10.08 -11.37
C ALA A 187 5.86 9.85 -10.15
N ALA A 188 6.34 9.08 -9.16
CA ALA A 188 5.61 8.87 -7.91
C ALA A 188 5.42 10.18 -7.14
N MET A 189 6.46 11.01 -7.07
CA MET A 189 6.41 12.31 -6.46
C MET A 189 5.40 13.23 -7.13
N GLU A 190 5.39 13.28 -8.46
CA GLU A 190 4.49 14.13 -9.23
C GLU A 190 3.02 13.70 -9.00
N GLY A 191 2.74 12.39 -9.04
CA GLY A 191 1.40 11.86 -8.75
C GLY A 191 0.89 12.25 -7.36
N ILE A 192 1.77 12.30 -6.35
CA ILE A 192 1.43 12.81 -5.02
C ILE A 192 1.09 14.30 -5.08
N LEU A 193 1.92 15.11 -5.74
CA LEU A 193 1.79 16.55 -5.76
C LEU A 193 0.56 17.04 -6.52
N ILE A 194 0.13 16.33 -7.56
CA ILE A 194 -1.12 16.61 -8.28
C ILE A 194 -2.32 16.50 -7.34
N ASN A 195 -2.29 15.57 -6.41
CA ASN A 195 -3.40 15.29 -5.49
C ASN A 195 -3.39 16.11 -4.20
N VAL A 196 -2.40 16.96 -3.99
CA VAL A 196 -2.43 17.90 -2.86
C VAL A 196 -3.43 19.02 -3.18
N PRO A 197 -4.52 19.17 -2.40
CA PRO A 197 -5.52 20.20 -2.67
C PRO A 197 -4.90 21.58 -2.70
N THR A 198 -5.06 22.30 -3.82
CA THR A 198 -4.61 23.69 -3.96
C THR A 198 -5.80 24.62 -3.90
N LYS A 199 -5.87 25.47 -2.89
CA LYS A 199 -6.74 26.65 -2.89
C LYS A 199 -5.96 27.81 -3.50
N LYS A 200 -5.96 27.91 -4.85
CA LYS A 200 -5.36 29.01 -5.63
C LYS A 200 -4.12 29.65 -4.97
N SER A 201 -2.94 29.10 -5.26
CA SER A 201 -1.60 29.68 -5.01
C SER A 201 -1.36 30.34 -3.64
N SER A 202 -1.76 29.71 -2.55
CA SER A 202 -1.40 30.20 -1.22
C SER A 202 -0.06 29.62 -0.78
N VAL A 203 0.69 30.37 0.01
CA VAL A 203 1.93 29.88 0.67
C VAL A 203 1.69 28.55 1.41
N ALA A 204 0.50 28.40 2.00
CA ALA A 204 0.08 27.18 2.68
C ALA A 204 0.00 25.94 1.77
N ASP A 205 -0.33 26.13 0.49
CA ASP A 205 -0.40 25.01 -0.47
C ASP A 205 1.00 24.56 -0.89
N GLU A 206 1.94 25.48 -1.02
CA GLU A 206 3.34 25.14 -1.29
C GLU A 206 3.99 24.41 -0.11
N GLU A 207 3.71 24.84 1.11
CA GLU A 207 4.17 24.16 2.32
C GLU A 207 3.59 22.73 2.41
N ARG A 208 2.30 22.55 2.09
CA ARG A 208 1.68 21.22 2.04
C ARG A 208 2.35 20.32 1.00
N ARG A 209 2.64 20.85 -0.20
CA ARG A 209 3.36 20.10 -1.24
C ARG A 209 4.75 19.70 -0.79
N LYS A 210 5.52 20.63 -0.22
CA LYS A 210 6.85 20.34 0.34
C LYS A 210 6.78 19.28 1.41
N PHE A 211 5.75 19.33 2.27
CA PHE A 211 5.59 18.36 3.35
C PHE A 211 5.18 16.97 2.84
N ASN A 212 4.26 16.87 1.88
CA ASN A 212 3.92 15.59 1.26
C ASN A 212 5.14 14.96 0.55
N ARG A 213 5.94 15.76 -0.16
CA ARG A 213 7.19 15.34 -0.76
C ARG A 213 8.15 14.79 0.29
N TYR A 214 8.38 15.54 1.35
CA TYR A 214 9.26 15.14 2.45
C TYR A 214 8.81 13.80 3.07
N VAL A 215 7.53 13.64 3.33
CA VAL A 215 6.99 12.40 3.91
C VAL A 215 7.14 11.20 2.98
N PHE A 216 6.94 11.38 1.67
CA PHE A 216 7.20 10.34 0.68
C PHE A 216 8.69 9.95 0.65
N GLU A 217 9.58 10.95 0.64
CA GLU A 217 11.03 10.72 0.67
C GLU A 217 11.46 9.95 1.92
N ARG A 218 10.90 10.27 3.09
CA ARG A 218 11.14 9.53 4.33
C ARG A 218 10.70 8.07 4.25
N GLY A 219 9.56 7.77 3.62
CA GLY A 219 9.11 6.40 3.39
C GLY A 219 10.04 5.65 2.42
N TYR A 220 10.47 6.32 1.35
CA TYR A 220 11.42 5.78 0.39
C TYR A 220 12.77 5.43 1.05
N GLU A 221 13.37 6.39 1.77
CA GLU A 221 14.64 6.23 2.48
C GLU A 221 14.56 5.15 3.57
N ALA A 222 13.44 5.08 4.27
CA ALA A 222 13.21 4.06 5.30
C ALA A 222 13.36 2.65 4.69
N ARG A 223 12.75 2.39 3.53
CA ARG A 223 12.92 1.09 2.85
C ARG A 223 14.31 0.91 2.24
N GLU A 224 14.87 1.96 1.66
CA GLU A 224 16.19 1.91 1.02
C GLU A 224 17.31 1.60 2.03
N SER A 225 17.20 2.08 3.28
CA SER A 225 18.17 1.80 4.35
C SER A 225 18.29 0.31 4.72
N PHE A 226 17.34 -0.52 4.30
CA PHE A 226 17.35 -1.98 4.47
C PHE A 226 17.65 -2.71 3.15
N ALA A 227 18.29 -2.06 2.18
CA ALA A 227 18.61 -2.63 0.87
C ALA A 227 19.48 -3.90 0.96
N ASP A 228 20.37 -3.95 1.96
CA ASP A 228 21.34 -5.04 2.14
C ASP A 228 20.77 -6.26 2.89
N SER A 229 19.52 -6.21 3.35
CA SER A 229 18.89 -7.31 4.09
C SER A 229 18.57 -8.55 3.23
N GLY A 230 19.00 -8.58 1.97
CA GLY A 230 19.00 -9.77 1.12
C GLY A 230 17.62 -10.36 0.86
N ASP A 231 17.53 -11.68 0.96
CA ASP A 231 16.33 -12.49 0.71
C ASP A 231 15.35 -12.51 1.89
N GLU A 232 15.39 -11.51 2.76
CA GLU A 232 14.52 -11.44 3.92
C GLU A 232 13.06 -11.25 3.49
N ARG A 233 12.23 -12.23 3.88
CA ARG A 233 10.78 -12.20 3.63
C ARG A 233 10.03 -11.34 4.65
N MET A 234 10.69 -10.93 5.72
CA MET A 234 10.14 -10.04 6.73
C MET A 234 11.11 -8.89 7.01
N ILE A 235 10.70 -7.69 6.65
CA ILE A 235 11.49 -6.47 6.74
C ILE A 235 10.77 -5.50 7.68
N PHE A 236 11.48 -4.98 8.67
CA PHE A 236 10.96 -4.03 9.64
C PHE A 236 11.70 -2.70 9.46
N VAL A 237 11.03 -1.69 8.89
CA VAL A 237 11.59 -0.36 8.55
C VAL A 237 11.05 0.75 9.42
#